data_b4641d096440e9c5c852ecbee37ce099
#
_entry.id   b4641d096440e9c5c852ecbee37ce099
#
_cell.length_a   1.000
_cell.length_b   1.000
_cell.length_c   1.000
_cell.angle_alpha   90.00
_cell.angle_beta   90.00
_cell.angle_gamma   90.00
#
_symmetry.space_group_name_H-M   'P 1'
#
loop_
_entity.id
_entity.type
_entity.pdbx_description
1 polymer ?
#
loop_
_entity_poly.entity_id
_entity_poly.type
_entity_poly.pdbx_seq_one_letter_code
_entity_poly.pdbx_strand_id
1 'polypeptide(L)'
;MLKPLFFTALFFPTLVMAQSYIVYDFTNNRMLETHQPNSVQPIASVTKLMTAIVFLEHNRNARCTTSITGEDIDHIKGTHTTLPKGTPIACHELLKAMLVHSDNYAAHALSRSAGMSRAQFIQKMNEKARTLGMTSTHFSDSSGLSTGNVSSALDLVKLAKYSLNKAEINSLSNLSSTHINTGKRRVFVKNTNKLVRDEIFSAAVNKTGYIRESGYNLVFVNKAPCNQAIIGVISLNNASSASRSNFTKNKLEKYGCTALNNKVLSDFVEDVQYEEGYDEEGMDALIKKVTE
;
A
#
# COMPACT_ATOMS: atom_id res chain seq x y z
N MET A 1 -24.70 -40.86 43.25
CA MET A 1 -24.13 -39.53 43.44
C MET A 1 -23.18 -39.20 42.30
N LEU A 2 -23.63 -38.50 41.23
CA LEU A 2 -22.78 -38.06 40.14
C LEU A 2 -22.12 -36.73 40.57
N LYS A 3 -20.80 -36.66 40.50
CA LYS A 3 -20.03 -35.43 40.69
C LYS A 3 -20.10 -34.60 39.41
N PRO A 4 -20.39 -33.28 39.47
CA PRO A 4 -20.34 -32.41 38.30
C PRO A 4 -18.89 -32.16 37.86
N LEU A 5 -18.57 -32.46 36.58
CA LEU A 5 -17.35 -32.01 35.94
C LEU A 5 -17.47 -30.52 35.67
N PHE A 6 -16.68 -29.72 36.35
CA PHE A 6 -16.48 -28.31 36.00
C PHE A 6 -15.51 -28.21 34.81
N PHE A 7 -16.04 -27.84 33.65
CA PHE A 7 -15.24 -27.46 32.48
C PHE A 7 -14.80 -26.02 32.67
N THR A 8 -13.57 -25.79 33.09
CA THR A 8 -12.94 -24.46 33.08
C THR A 8 -12.57 -24.13 31.64
N ALA A 9 -13.37 -23.27 31.00
CA ALA A 9 -13.02 -22.69 29.71
C ALA A 9 -11.80 -21.77 29.92
N LEU A 10 -10.66 -22.19 29.42
CA LEU A 10 -9.47 -21.34 29.30
C LEU A 10 -9.75 -20.24 28.27
N PHE A 11 -10.07 -19.05 28.76
CA PHE A 11 -10.13 -17.84 27.96
C PHE A 11 -8.70 -17.43 27.59
N PHE A 12 -8.23 -17.80 26.40
CA PHE A 12 -7.03 -17.18 25.84
C PHE A 12 -7.42 -15.76 25.39
N PRO A 13 -6.84 -14.72 25.96
CA PRO A 13 -7.04 -13.38 25.46
C PRO A 13 -6.46 -13.33 24.04
N THR A 14 -7.35 -13.20 23.05
CA THR A 14 -6.89 -12.83 21.70
C THR A 14 -6.23 -11.46 21.83
N LEU A 15 -4.92 -11.38 21.65
CA LEU A 15 -4.21 -10.12 21.54
C LEU A 15 -4.81 -9.37 20.35
N VAL A 16 -5.73 -8.46 20.62
CA VAL A 16 -6.21 -7.50 19.61
C VAL A 16 -5.06 -6.53 19.40
N MET A 17 -4.30 -6.75 18.34
CA MET A 17 -3.24 -5.83 17.93
C MET A 17 -3.89 -4.48 17.63
N ALA A 18 -3.51 -3.46 18.38
CA ALA A 18 -4.02 -2.11 18.18
C ALA A 18 -3.54 -1.54 16.84
N GLN A 19 -4.36 -0.71 16.21
CA GLN A 19 -3.95 0.06 15.05
C GLN A 19 -2.72 0.91 15.40
N SER A 20 -1.70 0.87 14.54
CA SER A 20 -0.52 1.73 14.65
C SER A 20 -0.48 2.70 13.47
N TYR A 21 -0.19 3.98 13.70
CA TYR A 21 -0.12 4.94 12.59
C TYR A 21 0.78 6.14 12.86
N ILE A 22 1.19 6.80 11.76
CA ILE A 22 1.81 8.11 11.71
C ILE A 22 1.18 8.92 10.59
N VAL A 23 0.86 10.19 10.87
CA VAL A 23 0.67 11.24 9.88
C VAL A 23 1.94 12.08 9.86
N TYR A 24 2.56 12.21 8.70
CA TYR A 24 3.88 12.82 8.55
C TYR A 24 3.89 13.90 7.45
N ASP A 25 4.44 15.04 7.80
CA ASP A 25 4.69 16.15 6.87
C ASP A 25 6.12 15.99 6.31
N PHE A 26 6.22 15.47 5.07
CA PHE A 26 7.50 15.26 4.38
C PHE A 26 8.12 16.57 3.90
N THR A 27 7.33 17.63 3.72
CA THR A 27 7.84 18.96 3.34
C THR A 27 8.64 19.57 4.47
N ASN A 28 8.08 19.53 5.70
CA ASN A 28 8.70 20.13 6.89
C ASN A 28 9.42 19.08 7.76
N ASN A 29 9.46 17.83 7.33
CA ASN A 29 10.15 16.71 8.02
C ASN A 29 9.71 16.54 9.47
N ARG A 30 8.40 16.56 9.74
CA ARG A 30 7.83 16.47 11.11
C ARG A 30 6.65 15.52 11.20
N MET A 31 6.49 14.91 12.36
CA MET A 31 5.30 14.14 12.71
C MET A 31 4.16 15.10 13.08
N LEU A 32 2.99 14.89 12.48
CA LEU A 32 1.77 15.67 12.77
C LEU A 32 0.89 14.95 13.79
N GLU A 33 0.79 13.62 13.68
CA GLU A 33 -0.01 12.80 14.57
C GLU A 33 0.55 11.37 14.60
N THR A 34 0.53 10.73 15.77
CA THR A 34 1.02 9.35 15.90
C THR A 34 0.19 8.54 16.90
N HIS A 35 0.15 7.24 16.68
CA HIS A 35 -0.33 6.26 17.66
C HIS A 35 0.51 4.99 17.56
N GLN A 36 1.14 4.58 18.64
CA GLN A 36 2.02 3.41 18.71
C GLN A 36 3.02 3.29 17.53
N PRO A 37 3.75 4.36 17.14
CA PRO A 37 4.52 4.42 15.92
C PRO A 37 5.66 3.41 15.84
N ASN A 38 6.12 2.90 16.98
CA ASN A 38 7.21 1.93 17.10
C ASN A 38 6.72 0.47 17.20
N SER A 39 5.39 0.23 17.20
CA SER A 39 4.85 -1.12 17.25
C SER A 39 5.28 -1.91 16.02
N VAL A 40 5.99 -3.03 16.25
CA VAL A 40 6.47 -3.92 15.19
C VAL A 40 5.38 -4.94 14.88
N GLN A 41 5.02 -5.03 13.61
CA GLN A 41 3.97 -5.94 13.17
C GLN A 41 4.16 -6.35 11.70
N PRO A 42 3.51 -7.43 11.24
CA PRO A 42 3.56 -7.83 9.84
C PRO A 42 2.99 -6.73 8.94
N ILE A 43 3.68 -6.42 7.84
CA ILE A 43 3.32 -5.32 6.93
C ILE A 43 2.70 -5.80 5.61
N ALA A 44 2.66 -7.10 5.39
CA ALA A 44 2.15 -7.71 4.17
C ALA A 44 2.75 -7.05 2.91
N SER A 45 1.95 -6.84 1.88
CA SER A 45 2.42 -6.32 0.57
C SER A 45 2.98 -4.88 0.59
N VAL A 46 3.02 -4.17 1.72
CA VAL A 46 3.83 -2.95 1.86
C VAL A 46 5.31 -3.25 1.58
N THR A 47 5.76 -4.48 1.87
CA THR A 47 7.06 -5.06 1.48
C THR A 47 7.45 -4.75 0.03
N LYS A 48 6.50 -4.71 -0.89
CA LYS A 48 6.74 -4.49 -2.32
C LYS A 48 7.32 -3.11 -2.66
N LEU A 49 7.23 -2.13 -1.77
CA LEU A 49 7.97 -0.87 -1.92
C LEU A 49 9.48 -1.12 -1.81
N MET A 50 9.93 -1.89 -0.82
CA MET A 50 11.35 -2.26 -0.70
C MET A 50 11.79 -3.14 -1.87
N THR A 51 10.95 -4.07 -2.32
CA THR A 51 11.23 -4.89 -3.51
C THR A 51 11.42 -4.04 -4.75
N ALA A 52 10.57 -3.03 -4.96
CA ALA A 52 10.72 -2.09 -6.07
C ALA A 52 12.03 -1.29 -5.99
N ILE A 53 12.37 -0.77 -4.81
CA ILE A 53 13.62 -0.02 -4.57
C ILE A 53 14.84 -0.86 -4.91
N VAL A 54 14.95 -2.06 -4.33
CA VAL A 54 16.08 -2.96 -4.54
C VAL A 54 16.18 -3.40 -6.00
N PHE A 55 15.03 -3.73 -6.62
CA PHE A 55 14.99 -4.07 -8.03
C PHE A 55 15.52 -2.91 -8.91
N LEU A 56 15.00 -1.71 -8.73
CA LEU A 56 15.39 -0.53 -9.51
C LEU A 56 16.88 -0.16 -9.34
N GLU A 57 17.43 -0.38 -8.16
CA GLU A 57 18.84 -0.07 -7.88
C GLU A 57 19.82 -1.12 -8.44
N HIS A 58 19.41 -2.36 -8.58
CA HIS A 58 20.30 -3.45 -9.02
C HIS A 58 20.03 -3.89 -10.46
N ASN A 59 18.86 -3.62 -11.02
CA ASN A 59 18.57 -3.90 -12.41
C ASN A 59 19.24 -2.88 -13.32
N ARG A 60 20.39 -3.26 -13.90
CA ARG A 60 21.16 -2.42 -14.84
C ARG A 60 20.74 -2.64 -16.30
N ASN A 61 19.81 -3.54 -16.57
CA ASN A 61 19.37 -3.88 -17.91
C ASN A 61 18.04 -3.21 -18.24
N ALA A 62 18.08 -2.14 -19.04
CA ALA A 62 16.88 -1.44 -19.51
C ALA A 62 15.94 -2.35 -20.34
N ARG A 63 16.48 -3.44 -20.95
CA ARG A 63 15.71 -4.44 -21.72
C ARG A 63 15.41 -5.69 -20.89
N CYS A 64 15.41 -5.57 -19.56
CA CYS A 64 15.09 -6.69 -18.68
C CYS A 64 13.76 -7.35 -19.04
N THR A 65 13.80 -8.66 -19.24
CA THR A 65 12.63 -9.51 -19.38
C THR A 65 12.80 -10.73 -18.50
N THR A 66 11.70 -11.21 -17.91
CA THR A 66 11.67 -12.48 -17.18
C THR A 66 10.30 -13.13 -17.31
N SER A 67 10.22 -14.44 -17.09
CA SER A 67 8.97 -15.17 -17.11
C SER A 67 8.55 -15.54 -15.71
N ILE A 68 7.26 -15.55 -15.43
CA ILE A 68 6.73 -16.19 -14.22
C ILE A 68 6.90 -17.70 -14.36
N THR A 69 7.54 -18.34 -13.39
CA THR A 69 7.85 -19.78 -13.40
C THR A 69 7.21 -20.49 -12.21
N GLY A 70 7.46 -21.79 -12.08
CA GLY A 70 7.05 -22.57 -10.92
C GLY A 70 7.65 -22.08 -9.60
N GLU A 71 8.84 -21.48 -9.64
CA GLU A 71 9.50 -20.91 -8.45
C GLU A 71 8.80 -19.67 -7.88
N ASP A 72 7.95 -19.01 -8.68
CA ASP A 72 7.25 -17.80 -8.28
C ASP A 72 5.87 -18.11 -7.66
N ILE A 73 5.46 -19.38 -7.66
CA ILE A 73 4.18 -19.80 -7.08
C ILE A 73 4.16 -19.49 -5.57
N ASP A 74 3.06 -18.91 -5.15
CA ASP A 74 2.83 -18.67 -3.72
C ASP A 74 2.36 -19.97 -3.02
N HIS A 75 3.25 -20.53 -2.21
CA HIS A 75 2.96 -21.69 -1.36
C HIS A 75 2.61 -21.32 0.09
N ILE A 76 2.62 -20.00 0.43
CA ILE A 76 2.36 -19.51 1.80
C ILE A 76 0.87 -19.26 2.02
N LYS A 77 0.24 -18.54 1.09
CA LYS A 77 -1.18 -18.13 1.17
C LYS A 77 -2.03 -18.63 0.00
N GLY A 78 -1.42 -19.30 -0.98
CA GLY A 78 -2.12 -19.83 -2.15
C GLY A 78 -2.70 -18.76 -3.07
N THR A 79 -2.08 -17.58 -3.14
CA THR A 79 -2.54 -16.51 -4.04
C THR A 79 -2.28 -16.88 -5.50
N HIS A 80 -3.03 -16.27 -6.41
CA HIS A 80 -2.93 -16.51 -7.84
C HIS A 80 -2.58 -15.22 -8.59
N THR A 81 -2.05 -15.39 -9.82
CA THR A 81 -1.83 -14.29 -10.76
C THR A 81 -2.65 -14.48 -12.01
N THR A 82 -3.06 -13.37 -12.63
CA THR A 82 -3.67 -13.38 -13.97
C THR A 82 -2.64 -13.27 -15.11
N LEU A 83 -1.36 -13.08 -14.75
CA LEU A 83 -0.27 -13.00 -15.73
C LEU A 83 0.07 -14.41 -16.25
N PRO A 84 0.41 -14.53 -17.55
CA PRO A 84 0.75 -15.83 -18.13
C PRO A 84 2.08 -16.35 -17.58
N LYS A 85 2.12 -17.66 -17.26
CA LYS A 85 3.34 -18.36 -16.87
C LYS A 85 4.16 -18.75 -18.11
N GLY A 86 5.48 -18.82 -17.96
CA GLY A 86 6.40 -19.25 -19.02
C GLY A 86 6.56 -18.26 -20.19
N THR A 87 5.88 -17.13 -20.18
CA THR A 87 5.99 -16.09 -21.21
C THR A 87 6.96 -15.02 -20.74
N PRO A 88 7.95 -14.61 -21.54
CA PRO A 88 8.80 -13.46 -21.23
C PRO A 88 7.96 -12.19 -21.16
N ILE A 89 8.02 -11.50 -20.04
CA ILE A 89 7.36 -10.22 -19.76
C ILE A 89 8.45 -9.21 -19.43
N ALA A 90 8.33 -8.00 -19.96
CA ALA A 90 9.27 -6.94 -19.61
C ALA A 90 9.21 -6.61 -18.12
N CYS A 91 10.38 -6.44 -17.48
CA CYS A 91 10.44 -6.24 -16.02
C CYS A 91 9.67 -4.99 -15.57
N HIS A 92 9.60 -3.93 -16.39
CA HIS A 92 8.78 -2.76 -16.07
C HIS A 92 7.28 -3.06 -16.04
N GLU A 93 6.81 -4.01 -16.86
CA GLU A 93 5.42 -4.48 -16.83
C GLU A 93 5.14 -5.31 -15.56
N LEU A 94 6.10 -6.13 -15.13
CA LEU A 94 6.01 -6.82 -13.84
C LEU A 94 6.07 -5.85 -12.66
N LEU A 95 6.91 -4.80 -12.72
CA LEU A 95 6.95 -3.74 -11.72
C LEU A 95 5.60 -3.02 -11.62
N LYS A 96 4.97 -2.74 -12.75
CA LYS A 96 3.62 -2.17 -12.84
C LYS A 96 2.57 -3.10 -12.21
N ALA A 97 2.58 -4.39 -12.54
CA ALA A 97 1.68 -5.38 -11.93
C ALA A 97 1.86 -5.48 -10.41
N MET A 98 3.12 -5.46 -9.95
CA MET A 98 3.48 -5.54 -8.53
C MET A 98 3.03 -4.29 -7.74
N LEU A 99 3.25 -3.09 -8.26
CA LEU A 99 2.95 -1.85 -7.53
C LEU A 99 1.47 -1.48 -7.61
N VAL A 100 0.83 -1.58 -8.79
CA VAL A 100 -0.57 -1.18 -9.00
C VAL A 100 -1.53 -2.24 -8.46
N HIS A 101 -1.35 -3.49 -8.86
CA HIS A 101 -2.26 -4.60 -8.52
C HIS A 101 -1.79 -5.46 -7.36
N SER A 102 -0.59 -5.20 -6.86
CA SER A 102 0.01 -5.98 -5.76
C SER A 102 0.30 -7.44 -6.12
N ASP A 103 0.58 -7.75 -7.40
CA ASP A 103 0.82 -9.11 -7.86
C ASP A 103 2.04 -9.74 -7.16
N ASN A 104 1.83 -10.88 -6.51
CA ASN A 104 2.85 -11.57 -5.71
C ASN A 104 3.85 -12.32 -6.60
N TYR A 105 3.37 -12.90 -7.70
CA TYR A 105 4.22 -13.63 -8.64
C TYR A 105 5.16 -12.68 -9.37
N ALA A 106 4.67 -11.46 -9.71
CA ALA A 106 5.51 -10.41 -10.26
C ALA A 106 6.62 -9.99 -9.28
N ALA A 107 6.31 -9.86 -7.99
CA ALA A 107 7.32 -9.57 -6.96
C ALA A 107 8.39 -10.66 -6.85
N HIS A 108 7.99 -11.92 -6.91
CA HIS A 108 8.90 -13.06 -6.89
C HIS A 108 9.77 -13.13 -8.16
N ALA A 109 9.17 -12.95 -9.34
CA ALA A 109 9.90 -12.93 -10.61
C ALA A 109 10.93 -11.79 -10.68
N LEU A 110 10.56 -10.58 -10.24
CA LEU A 110 11.46 -9.43 -10.17
C LEU A 110 12.64 -9.67 -9.21
N SER A 111 12.41 -10.32 -8.07
CA SER A 111 13.46 -10.57 -7.07
C SER A 111 14.59 -11.47 -7.58
N ARG A 112 14.35 -12.32 -8.57
CA ARG A 112 15.37 -13.17 -9.19
C ARG A 112 15.87 -12.66 -10.53
N SER A 113 15.31 -11.56 -11.07
CA SER A 113 15.71 -10.98 -12.36
C SER A 113 16.73 -9.86 -12.22
N ALA A 114 17.09 -9.45 -11.00
CA ALA A 114 18.03 -8.38 -10.72
C ALA A 114 19.51 -8.83 -10.75
N GLY A 115 19.84 -9.95 -11.41
CA GLY A 115 21.21 -10.48 -11.52
C GLY A 115 21.73 -11.15 -10.25
N MET A 116 20.83 -11.56 -9.34
CA MET A 116 21.16 -12.21 -8.09
C MET A 116 20.12 -13.29 -7.75
N SER A 117 20.46 -14.21 -6.85
CA SER A 117 19.49 -15.18 -6.32
C SER A 117 18.43 -14.49 -5.45
N ARG A 118 17.26 -15.13 -5.27
CA ARG A 118 16.21 -14.60 -4.38
C ARG A 118 16.70 -14.39 -2.94
N ALA A 119 17.54 -15.30 -2.43
CA ALA A 119 18.14 -15.16 -1.10
C ALA A 119 19.02 -13.91 -1.00
N GLN A 120 19.87 -13.68 -2.01
CA GLN A 120 20.71 -12.46 -2.09
C GLN A 120 19.83 -11.21 -2.23
N PHE A 121 18.73 -11.28 -2.96
CA PHE A 121 17.80 -10.16 -3.08
C PHE A 121 17.16 -9.79 -1.74
N ILE A 122 16.70 -10.78 -0.96
CA ILE A 122 16.15 -10.57 0.39
C ILE A 122 17.24 -10.00 1.33
N GLN A 123 18.46 -10.50 1.22
CA GLN A 123 19.58 -9.91 1.95
C GLN A 123 19.78 -8.43 1.60
N LYS A 124 19.70 -8.06 0.31
CA LYS A 124 19.76 -6.65 -0.14
C LYS A 124 18.60 -5.80 0.38
N MET A 125 17.39 -6.35 0.48
CA MET A 125 16.28 -5.66 1.12
C MET A 125 16.59 -5.33 2.59
N ASN A 126 17.15 -6.26 3.35
CA ASN A 126 17.52 -6.06 4.74
C ASN A 126 18.74 -5.14 4.90
N GLU A 127 19.72 -5.19 3.99
CA GLU A 127 20.83 -4.23 3.93
C GLU A 127 20.32 -2.80 3.66
N LYS A 128 19.40 -2.64 2.72
CA LYS A 128 18.75 -1.35 2.43
C LYS A 128 17.97 -0.84 3.65
N ALA A 129 17.22 -1.69 4.33
CA ALA A 129 16.52 -1.30 5.56
C ALA A 129 17.49 -0.75 6.61
N ARG A 130 18.61 -1.42 6.85
CA ARG A 130 19.66 -0.93 7.77
C ARG A 130 20.24 0.41 7.33
N THR A 131 20.55 0.55 6.03
CA THR A 131 21.07 1.82 5.44
C THR A 131 20.09 2.99 5.63
N LEU A 132 18.79 2.71 5.57
CA LEU A 132 17.75 3.71 5.81
C LEU A 132 17.46 3.95 7.30
N GLY A 133 18.16 3.26 8.20
CA GLY A 133 17.94 3.34 9.64
C GLY A 133 16.60 2.73 10.10
N MET A 134 16.08 1.75 9.35
CA MET A 134 14.84 1.03 9.67
C MET A 134 15.14 -0.12 10.64
N THR A 135 15.39 0.23 11.91
CA THR A 135 15.88 -0.69 12.94
C THR A 135 14.85 -1.70 13.44
N SER A 136 13.58 -1.43 13.21
CA SER A 136 12.44 -2.29 13.58
C SER A 136 11.88 -3.06 12.37
N THR A 137 12.69 -3.21 11.29
CA THR A 137 12.23 -3.79 10.02
C THR A 137 13.04 -5.01 9.64
N HIS A 138 12.32 -6.05 9.21
CA HIS A 138 12.90 -7.26 8.65
C HIS A 138 12.08 -7.74 7.44
N PHE A 139 12.77 -8.22 6.41
CA PHE A 139 12.17 -8.84 5.23
C PHE A 139 12.59 -10.29 5.12
N SER A 140 11.63 -11.20 4.96
CA SER A 140 11.84 -12.63 4.76
C SER A 140 11.44 -13.12 3.35
N ASP A 141 10.67 -12.32 2.62
CA ASP A 141 10.35 -12.56 1.21
C ASP A 141 10.14 -11.23 0.46
N SER A 142 10.03 -11.28 -0.88
CA SER A 142 9.87 -10.11 -1.75
C SER A 142 8.42 -9.68 -1.96
N SER A 143 7.45 -10.48 -1.51
CA SER A 143 6.02 -10.22 -1.75
C SER A 143 5.27 -9.69 -0.53
N GLY A 144 5.74 -10.02 0.68
CA GLY A 144 5.07 -9.72 1.94
C GLY A 144 4.04 -10.76 2.37
N LEU A 145 4.10 -11.97 1.83
CA LEU A 145 3.18 -13.05 2.19
C LEU A 145 3.56 -13.72 3.52
N SER A 146 4.85 -13.79 3.82
CA SER A 146 5.33 -14.26 5.11
C SER A 146 5.05 -13.25 6.22
N THR A 147 4.62 -13.74 7.38
CA THR A 147 4.49 -12.94 8.61
C THR A 147 5.84 -12.42 9.14
N GLY A 148 6.96 -12.96 8.65
CA GLY A 148 8.31 -12.48 8.94
C GLY A 148 8.68 -11.16 8.27
N ASN A 149 7.86 -10.65 7.34
CA ASN A 149 8.01 -9.29 6.82
C ASN A 149 7.38 -8.32 7.83
N VAL A 150 8.19 -7.77 8.71
CA VAL A 150 7.75 -6.91 9.81
C VAL A 150 8.36 -5.51 9.70
N SER A 151 7.63 -4.52 10.19
CA SER A 151 8.12 -3.14 10.33
C SER A 151 7.28 -2.38 11.36
N SER A 152 7.69 -1.15 11.64
CA SER A 152 6.92 -0.17 12.41
C SER A 152 6.44 0.97 11.50
N ALA A 153 5.41 1.69 11.94
CA ALA A 153 4.95 2.87 11.18
C ALA A 153 6.06 3.93 11.05
N LEU A 154 6.91 4.07 12.08
CA LEU A 154 8.06 4.99 12.06
C LEU A 154 9.10 4.60 11.00
N ASP A 155 9.42 3.32 10.88
CA ASP A 155 10.36 2.84 9.86
C ASP A 155 9.78 2.98 8.45
N LEU A 156 8.46 2.77 8.30
CA LEU A 156 7.80 2.95 7.01
C LEU A 156 7.75 4.41 6.54
N VAL A 157 7.85 5.41 7.44
CA VAL A 157 8.10 6.81 7.06
C VAL A 157 9.43 6.94 6.32
N LYS A 158 10.49 6.28 6.81
CA LYS A 158 11.82 6.31 6.16
C LYS A 158 11.77 5.66 4.78
N LEU A 159 11.06 4.53 4.67
CA LEU A 159 10.84 3.84 3.39
C LEU A 159 10.07 4.72 2.41
N ALA A 160 8.99 5.36 2.85
CA ALA A 160 8.17 6.27 2.05
C ALA A 160 9.00 7.48 1.57
N LYS A 161 9.79 8.09 2.47
CA LYS A 161 10.70 9.21 2.15
C LYS A 161 11.70 8.82 1.06
N TYR A 162 12.29 7.63 1.15
CA TYR A 162 13.20 7.15 0.11
C TYR A 162 12.48 6.85 -1.21
N SER A 163 11.27 6.31 -1.15
CA SER A 163 10.43 6.03 -2.31
C SER A 163 10.02 7.29 -3.07
N LEU A 164 9.88 8.44 -2.41
CA LEU A 164 9.58 9.73 -3.04
C LEU A 164 10.66 10.16 -4.06
N ASN A 165 11.89 9.68 -3.92
CA ASN A 165 12.98 9.97 -4.85
C ASN A 165 13.08 8.97 -6.02
N LYS A 166 12.09 8.08 -6.19
CA LYS A 166 12.04 7.07 -7.25
C LYS A 166 10.90 7.40 -8.22
N ALA A 167 11.23 7.99 -9.37
CA ALA A 167 10.25 8.44 -10.36
C ALA A 167 9.30 7.30 -10.81
N GLU A 168 9.82 6.08 -10.98
CA GLU A 168 9.02 4.92 -11.37
C GLU A 168 8.01 4.52 -10.28
N ILE A 169 8.41 4.58 -9.01
CA ILE A 169 7.48 4.30 -7.91
C ILE A 169 6.38 5.37 -7.88
N ASN A 170 6.75 6.63 -8.03
CA ASN A 170 5.80 7.74 -7.97
C ASN A 170 4.78 7.66 -9.11
N SER A 171 5.24 7.45 -10.35
CA SER A 171 4.36 7.34 -11.51
C SER A 171 3.40 6.15 -11.42
N LEU A 172 3.91 4.97 -11.00
CA LEU A 172 3.10 3.77 -10.87
C LEU A 172 2.14 3.83 -9.68
N SER A 173 2.53 4.47 -8.57
CA SER A 173 1.67 4.63 -7.38
C SER A 173 0.39 5.41 -7.68
N ASN A 174 0.42 6.33 -8.64
CA ASN A 174 -0.71 7.20 -8.98
C ASN A 174 -1.67 6.62 -10.05
N LEU A 175 -1.37 5.45 -10.60
CA LEU A 175 -2.25 4.85 -11.60
C LEU A 175 -3.51 4.28 -10.95
N SER A 176 -4.70 4.78 -11.32
CA SER A 176 -6.00 4.23 -10.90
C SER A 176 -6.21 2.83 -11.46
N SER A 177 -5.82 2.64 -12.72
CA SER A 177 -5.82 1.35 -13.42
C SER A 177 -4.81 1.37 -14.57
N THR A 178 -4.46 0.20 -15.10
CA THR A 178 -3.55 0.10 -16.25
C THR A 178 -3.69 -1.24 -16.96
N HIS A 179 -3.04 -1.36 -18.10
CA HIS A 179 -2.86 -2.64 -18.79
C HIS A 179 -1.41 -3.10 -18.64
N ILE A 180 -1.24 -4.37 -18.29
CA ILE A 180 0.05 -5.06 -18.29
C ILE A 180 0.22 -5.73 -19.66
N ASN A 181 1.23 -5.33 -20.40
CA ASN A 181 1.57 -5.97 -21.68
C ASN A 181 2.43 -7.20 -21.43
N THR A 182 1.89 -8.36 -21.72
CA THR A 182 2.58 -9.64 -21.51
C THR A 182 3.25 -10.18 -22.77
N GLY A 183 3.27 -9.41 -23.85
CA GLY A 183 3.72 -9.86 -25.17
C GLY A 183 2.68 -10.70 -25.91
N LYS A 184 1.88 -11.51 -25.19
CA LYS A 184 0.80 -12.33 -25.77
C LYS A 184 -0.57 -11.65 -25.69
N ARG A 185 -0.83 -10.93 -24.60
CA ARG A 185 -2.09 -10.23 -24.35
C ARG A 185 -1.88 -9.04 -23.43
N ARG A 186 -2.86 -8.15 -23.40
CA ARG A 186 -2.94 -7.07 -22.42
C ARG A 186 -3.86 -7.51 -21.27
N VAL A 187 -3.36 -7.44 -20.04
CA VAL A 187 -4.11 -7.78 -18.82
C VAL A 187 -4.49 -6.49 -18.12
N PHE A 188 -5.78 -6.20 -18.00
CA PHE A 188 -6.27 -5.03 -17.28
C PHE A 188 -6.18 -5.27 -15.78
N VAL A 189 -5.64 -4.29 -15.04
CA VAL A 189 -5.52 -4.31 -13.59
C VAL A 189 -5.93 -2.97 -12.99
N LYS A 190 -6.49 -3.01 -11.78
CA LYS A 190 -6.87 -1.82 -11.02
C LYS A 190 -5.97 -1.66 -9.79
N ASN A 191 -5.81 -0.41 -9.35
CA ASN A 191 -5.10 -0.14 -8.11
C ASN A 191 -5.82 -0.78 -6.91
N THR A 192 -5.04 -1.36 -6.01
CA THR A 192 -5.58 -1.99 -4.79
C THR A 192 -6.01 -0.96 -3.74
N ASN A 193 -5.56 0.29 -3.85
CA ASN A 193 -6.00 1.37 -2.98
C ASN A 193 -7.22 2.08 -3.58
N LYS A 194 -8.34 2.05 -2.85
CA LYS A 194 -9.59 2.70 -3.28
C LYS A 194 -9.40 4.21 -3.48
N LEU A 195 -8.61 4.88 -2.65
CA LEU A 195 -8.38 6.33 -2.74
C LEU A 195 -7.71 6.76 -4.06
N VAL A 196 -6.88 5.88 -4.65
CA VAL A 196 -6.25 6.11 -5.96
C VAL A 196 -7.12 5.56 -7.08
N ARG A 197 -7.70 4.37 -6.90
CA ARG A 197 -8.53 3.71 -7.91
C ARG A 197 -9.75 4.55 -8.30
N ASP A 198 -10.38 5.14 -7.30
CA ASP A 198 -11.59 5.96 -7.44
C ASP A 198 -11.22 7.46 -7.60
N GLU A 199 -9.93 7.76 -7.84
CA GLU A 199 -9.37 9.09 -8.14
C GLU A 199 -9.66 10.17 -7.08
N ILE A 200 -9.84 9.75 -5.81
CA ILE A 200 -10.13 10.65 -4.68
C ILE A 200 -8.89 11.49 -4.33
N PHE A 201 -7.70 10.86 -4.35
CA PHE A 201 -6.41 11.51 -4.11
C PHE A 201 -5.34 11.03 -5.09
N SER A 202 -4.47 11.96 -5.50
CA SER A 202 -3.23 11.62 -6.19
C SER A 202 -2.19 11.06 -5.20
N ALA A 203 -1.47 10.03 -5.61
CA ALA A 203 -0.44 9.40 -4.78
C ALA A 203 0.95 9.62 -5.36
N ALA A 204 1.85 10.21 -4.58
CA ALA A 204 3.28 10.19 -4.87
C ALA A 204 3.89 8.83 -4.48
N VAL A 205 3.46 8.26 -3.34
CA VAL A 205 3.80 6.88 -2.93
C VAL A 205 2.54 6.21 -2.41
N ASN A 206 2.26 5.00 -2.88
CA ASN A 206 1.09 4.24 -2.49
C ASN A 206 1.38 2.75 -2.47
N LYS A 207 1.11 2.10 -1.34
CA LYS A 207 1.07 0.64 -1.28
C LYS A 207 0.16 0.15 -0.17
N THR A 208 -0.81 -0.68 -0.55
CA THR A 208 -1.65 -1.43 0.38
C THR A 208 -1.00 -2.75 0.77
N GLY A 209 -1.34 -3.26 1.94
CA GLY A 209 -0.97 -4.60 2.39
C GLY A 209 -2.12 -5.26 3.14
N TYR A 210 -2.28 -6.58 2.98
CA TYR A 210 -3.20 -7.40 3.74
C TYR A 210 -2.75 -8.85 3.75
N ILE A 211 -2.62 -9.41 4.92
CA ILE A 211 -2.74 -10.83 5.23
C ILE A 211 -3.58 -10.93 6.51
N ARG A 212 -4.13 -12.10 6.81
CA ARG A 212 -5.00 -12.27 7.99
C ARG A 212 -4.32 -11.82 9.29
N GLU A 213 -3.02 -12.08 9.42
CA GLU A 213 -2.22 -11.81 10.61
C GLU A 213 -1.82 -10.33 10.76
N SER A 214 -1.84 -9.56 9.67
CA SER A 214 -1.46 -8.14 9.69
C SER A 214 -2.63 -7.17 9.72
N GLY A 215 -3.85 -7.64 9.43
CA GLY A 215 -4.94 -6.72 9.10
C GLY A 215 -4.63 -5.88 7.85
N TYR A 216 -5.31 -4.76 7.67
CA TYR A 216 -5.19 -3.90 6.49
C TYR A 216 -4.18 -2.78 6.73
N ASN A 217 -3.11 -2.78 5.93
CA ASN A 217 -1.98 -1.86 6.01
C ASN A 217 -1.97 -0.88 4.83
N LEU A 218 -1.41 0.31 5.04
CA LEU A 218 -1.23 1.31 4.00
C LEU A 218 0.00 2.19 4.28
N VAL A 219 0.78 2.41 3.24
CA VAL A 219 1.66 3.57 3.07
C VAL A 219 1.06 4.43 1.98
N PHE A 220 0.72 5.67 2.29
CA PHE A 220 0.15 6.61 1.34
C PHE A 220 0.78 7.99 1.52
N VAL A 221 1.33 8.54 0.45
CA VAL A 221 1.89 9.91 0.44
C VAL A 221 1.20 10.69 -0.65
N ASN A 222 0.58 11.79 -0.28
CA ASN A 222 -0.13 12.71 -1.15
C ASN A 222 0.62 14.04 -1.23
N LYS A 223 0.58 14.70 -2.39
CA LYS A 223 0.97 16.08 -2.54
C LYS A 223 -0.29 16.93 -2.50
N ALA A 224 -0.46 17.68 -1.44
CA ALA A 224 -1.63 18.51 -1.23
C ALA A 224 -1.70 19.63 -2.28
N PRO A 225 -2.81 19.75 -3.05
CA PRO A 225 -2.86 20.65 -4.21
C PRO A 225 -2.86 22.14 -3.83
N CYS A 226 -3.39 22.51 -2.66
CA CYS A 226 -3.54 23.91 -2.27
C CYS A 226 -2.26 24.57 -1.76
N ASN A 227 -1.39 23.82 -1.08
CA ASN A 227 -0.18 24.35 -0.43
C ASN A 227 1.09 23.60 -0.84
N GLN A 228 0.97 22.66 -1.77
CA GLN A 228 2.06 21.78 -2.24
C GLN A 228 2.73 20.97 -1.12
N ALA A 229 2.14 20.89 0.07
CA ALA A 229 2.64 20.09 1.16
C ALA A 229 2.59 18.59 0.79
N ILE A 230 3.63 17.86 1.17
CA ILE A 230 3.71 16.40 0.97
C ILE A 230 3.33 15.72 2.29
N ILE A 231 2.09 15.27 2.37
CA ILE A 231 1.55 14.64 3.59
C ILE A 231 1.46 13.14 3.39
N GLY A 232 2.03 12.38 4.32
CA GLY A 232 1.94 10.93 4.34
C GLY A 232 1.09 10.42 5.49
N VAL A 233 0.32 9.37 5.21
CA VAL A 233 -0.41 8.58 6.19
C VAL A 233 0.09 7.14 6.09
N ILE A 234 0.76 6.69 7.12
CA ILE A 234 1.16 5.29 7.31
C ILE A 234 0.23 4.71 8.38
N SER A 235 -0.55 3.70 8.02
CA SER A 235 -1.45 3.04 8.96
C SER A 235 -1.37 1.52 8.84
N LEU A 236 -1.25 0.86 9.98
CA LEU A 236 -1.06 -0.58 10.09
C LEU A 236 -2.17 -1.18 10.95
N ASN A 237 -2.55 -2.42 10.60
CA ASN A 237 -3.55 -3.20 11.31
C ASN A 237 -4.92 -2.52 11.43
N ASN A 238 -5.41 -1.95 10.33
CA ASN A 238 -6.80 -1.50 10.26
C ASN A 238 -7.74 -2.72 10.19
N ALA A 239 -8.94 -2.59 10.75
CA ALA A 239 -9.91 -3.69 10.82
C ALA A 239 -10.48 -4.09 9.45
N SER A 240 -10.55 -3.16 8.49
CA SER A 240 -11.07 -3.42 7.14
C SER A 240 -10.45 -2.51 6.09
N SER A 241 -10.65 -2.84 4.81
CA SER A 241 -10.26 -1.98 3.70
C SER A 241 -10.99 -0.64 3.73
N ALA A 242 -12.26 -0.62 4.11
CA ALA A 242 -13.05 0.60 4.27
C ALA A 242 -12.52 1.47 5.42
N SER A 243 -12.30 0.87 6.61
CA SER A 243 -11.71 1.55 7.77
C SER A 243 -10.37 2.21 7.41
N ARG A 244 -9.47 1.47 6.75
CA ARG A 244 -8.18 1.96 6.27
C ARG A 244 -8.33 3.17 5.34
N SER A 245 -9.24 3.10 4.37
CA SER A 245 -9.47 4.17 3.40
C SER A 245 -10.06 5.41 4.07
N ASN A 246 -11.10 5.25 4.89
CA ASN A 246 -11.73 6.35 5.61
C ASN A 246 -10.78 7.02 6.60
N PHE A 247 -10.00 6.22 7.36
CA PHE A 247 -8.98 6.76 8.25
C PHE A 247 -7.97 7.63 7.48
N THR A 248 -7.45 7.12 6.36
CA THR A 248 -6.47 7.85 5.55
C THR A 248 -7.06 9.11 4.96
N LYS A 249 -8.28 9.04 4.40
CA LYS A 249 -9.02 10.19 3.88
C LYS A 249 -9.13 11.27 4.96
N ASN A 250 -9.69 10.96 6.13
CA ASN A 250 -9.89 11.92 7.22
C ASN A 250 -8.58 12.59 7.68
N LYS A 251 -7.45 11.84 7.68
CA LYS A 251 -6.15 12.42 8.05
C LYS A 251 -5.60 13.35 6.96
N LEU A 252 -5.75 12.99 5.70
CA LEU A 252 -5.38 13.87 4.59
C LEU A 252 -6.23 15.14 4.57
N GLU A 253 -7.52 15.03 4.82
CA GLU A 253 -8.43 16.17 4.93
C GLU A 253 -8.08 17.08 6.09
N LYS A 254 -7.68 16.54 7.23
CA LYS A 254 -7.29 17.31 8.41
C LYS A 254 -5.97 18.07 8.23
N TYR A 255 -5.00 17.50 7.55
CA TYR A 255 -3.63 18.03 7.48
C TYR A 255 -3.18 18.48 6.09
N GLY A 256 -3.87 18.07 5.07
CA GLY A 256 -3.77 18.54 3.69
C GLY A 256 -4.97 19.42 3.36
N CYS A 257 -4.92 20.10 2.23
CA CYS A 257 -6.14 20.67 1.70
C CYS A 257 -6.85 19.64 0.83
N THR A 258 -8.13 19.51 1.02
CA THR A 258 -8.99 18.73 0.15
C THR A 258 -9.32 19.51 -1.11
N ALA A 259 -8.68 19.17 -2.24
CA ALA A 259 -9.42 19.26 -3.47
C ALA A 259 -10.13 17.92 -3.62
N LEU A 260 -11.39 17.86 -3.24
CA LEU A 260 -12.27 16.84 -3.77
C LEU A 260 -12.18 16.94 -5.28
N ASN A 261 -11.92 15.84 -5.97
CA ASN A 261 -12.05 15.78 -7.42
C ASN A 261 -13.47 16.25 -7.75
N ASN A 262 -13.64 17.13 -8.72
CA ASN A 262 -14.95 17.66 -9.11
C ASN A 262 -16.01 16.57 -9.33
N LYS A 263 -15.58 15.36 -9.72
CA LYS A 263 -16.45 14.19 -9.84
C LYS A 263 -17.03 13.71 -8.50
N VAL A 264 -16.24 13.72 -7.41
CA VAL A 264 -16.73 13.34 -6.07
C VAL A 264 -17.68 14.38 -5.51
N LEU A 265 -17.47 15.65 -5.85
CA LEU A 265 -18.42 16.73 -5.54
C LEU A 265 -19.74 16.53 -6.30
N SER A 266 -19.70 16.19 -7.60
CA SER A 266 -20.91 15.93 -8.38
C SER A 266 -21.67 14.71 -7.86
N ASP A 267 -20.96 13.60 -7.58
CA ASP A 267 -21.58 12.38 -7.03
C ASP A 267 -22.17 12.65 -5.63
N PHE A 268 -21.47 13.45 -4.79
CA PHE A 268 -21.99 13.86 -3.48
C PHE A 268 -23.21 14.78 -3.59
N VAL A 269 -23.19 15.73 -4.54
CA VAL A 269 -24.29 16.65 -4.82
C VAL A 269 -25.51 15.88 -5.36
N GLU A 270 -25.32 14.91 -6.27
CA GLU A 270 -26.40 14.07 -6.78
C GLU A 270 -27.02 13.20 -5.66
N ASP A 271 -26.21 12.58 -4.79
CA ASP A 271 -26.69 11.76 -3.67
C ASP A 271 -27.48 12.59 -2.65
N VAL A 272 -27.02 13.81 -2.33
CA VAL A 272 -27.72 14.71 -1.38
C VAL A 272 -29.01 15.27 -1.98
N GLN A 273 -29.04 15.62 -3.28
CA GLN A 273 -30.27 16.04 -3.95
C GLN A 273 -31.34 14.94 -3.97
N TYR A 274 -30.88 13.68 -4.13
CA TYR A 274 -31.81 12.54 -4.18
C TYR A 274 -32.37 12.16 -2.80
N GLU A 275 -31.56 12.26 -1.73
CA GLU A 275 -31.97 11.85 -0.38
C GLU A 275 -32.69 12.96 0.42
N GLU A 276 -32.33 14.24 0.24
CA GLU A 276 -32.80 15.33 1.08
C GLU A 276 -33.66 16.41 0.36
N GLY A 277 -33.76 16.36 -0.97
CA GLY A 277 -34.67 17.24 -1.74
C GLY A 277 -34.31 18.73 -1.71
N TYR A 278 -33.05 19.08 -1.58
CA TYR A 278 -32.58 20.47 -1.63
C TYR A 278 -32.79 21.09 -3.02
N ASP A 279 -33.26 22.36 -3.04
CA ASP A 279 -33.27 23.19 -4.23
C ASP A 279 -31.87 23.80 -4.54
N GLU A 280 -31.73 24.50 -5.67
CA GLU A 280 -30.45 25.06 -6.11
C GLU A 280 -29.83 26.02 -5.06
N GLU A 281 -30.63 26.84 -4.36
CA GLU A 281 -30.15 27.76 -3.31
C GLU A 281 -29.64 27.02 -2.07
N GLY A 282 -30.34 25.96 -1.66
CA GLY A 282 -29.94 25.11 -0.54
C GLY A 282 -28.65 24.33 -0.83
N MET A 283 -28.44 23.94 -2.09
CA MET A 283 -27.22 23.27 -2.53
C MET A 283 -25.99 24.19 -2.56
N ASP A 284 -26.13 25.43 -3.03
CA ASP A 284 -25.04 26.40 -3.02
C ASP A 284 -24.60 26.74 -1.59
N ALA A 285 -25.54 26.83 -0.64
CA ALA A 285 -25.24 27.02 0.77
C ALA A 285 -24.51 25.82 1.38
N LEU A 286 -24.88 24.59 0.99
CA LEU A 286 -24.25 23.36 1.46
C LEU A 286 -22.82 23.19 0.91
N ILE A 287 -22.63 23.46 -0.40
CA ILE A 287 -21.31 23.43 -1.05
C ILE A 287 -20.38 24.43 -0.39
N LYS A 288 -20.85 25.65 -0.14
CA LYS A 288 -20.06 26.68 0.54
C LYS A 288 -19.65 26.26 1.96
N LYS A 289 -20.53 25.62 2.72
CA LYS A 289 -20.27 25.13 4.08
C LYS A 289 -19.28 23.94 4.12
N VAL A 290 -19.18 23.17 3.04
CA VAL A 290 -18.26 22.00 2.94
C VAL A 290 -16.89 22.45 2.38
N THR A 291 -16.81 23.61 1.71
CA THR A 291 -15.57 24.13 1.10
C THR A 291 -14.88 25.23 1.93
N GLU A 292 -15.54 25.80 2.96
CA GLU A 292 -14.95 26.64 4.01
C GLU A 292 -14.44 25.76 5.18
#